data_0d30b01d1a890bc0c4a901ac33400d9b
#
_entry.id   0d30b01d1a890bc0c4a901ac33400d9b
#
_cell.length_a   1.000
_cell.length_b   1.000
_cell.length_c   1.000
_cell.angle_alpha   90.00
_cell.angle_beta   90.00
_cell.angle_gamma   90.00
#
_symmetry.space_group_name_H-M   'P 1'
#
loop_
_entity.id
_entity.type
_entity.pdbx_description
1 polymer ?
#
loop_
_entity_poly.entity_id
_entity_poly.type
_entity_poly.pdbx_seq_one_letter_code
_entity_poly.pdbx_strand_id
1 'polypeptide(L)'
;MSEVESNKIALFVYNLEHGGAEKVSTLLCNELFSRNFEVELWVINYRETSLSKELNKQVPIVNLNKKHTRNAFFPLLKTIWKRKPESILVFHTELAILVFLVKKIFFIKRKVIVRNINTLSHFFQNSGNVLRNFITSKLTELALKDCHKIVAQSKGMCEDLVKSFNIDSNKIETIFNPALTIGSITKDNHEQKKLENEFLYVGRLNAQKGLTYLLRAFAIALRTNSNLHLTIVGEGEEEPQLKTLVKELGLTLQVSFEGFQTSTISYYLRAKATVLTSLFEGFPNVLVESISLGTPVIAFDCPSGPKDIIVQEVNGILVEHKNIIEFAKALLRVANNDVMFKKSNIIDSASKFSVESTVTKYVKLLTA
;
A
#
# COMPACT_ATOMS: atom_id res chain seq x y z
N MET A 1 30.88 -17.50 25.59
CA MET A 1 29.48 -17.25 25.24
C MET A 1 29.43 -15.80 24.82
N SER A 2 29.45 -15.51 23.51
CA SER A 2 29.29 -14.18 22.98
C SER A 2 27.87 -13.72 23.34
N GLU A 3 27.74 -12.59 24.06
CA GLU A 3 26.49 -11.91 24.26
C GLU A 3 25.89 -11.72 22.85
N VAL A 4 24.82 -12.42 22.56
CA VAL A 4 23.96 -12.12 21.40
C VAL A 4 23.38 -10.76 21.74
N GLU A 5 23.93 -9.68 21.15
CA GLU A 5 23.30 -8.38 21.20
C GLU A 5 21.84 -8.58 20.79
N SER A 6 20.94 -8.39 21.74
CA SER A 6 19.51 -8.58 21.51
C SER A 6 19.04 -7.44 20.62
N ASN A 7 19.03 -7.65 19.31
CA ASN A 7 18.54 -6.68 18.33
C ASN A 7 17.04 -6.41 18.55
N LYS A 8 16.74 -5.57 19.53
CA LYS A 8 15.40 -5.20 19.90
C LYS A 8 14.83 -4.18 18.92
N ILE A 9 13.81 -4.59 18.20
CA ILE A 9 13.19 -3.80 17.13
C ILE A 9 11.79 -3.40 17.54
N ALA A 10 11.47 -2.11 17.44
CA ALA A 10 10.11 -1.62 17.59
C ALA A 10 9.53 -1.23 16.22
N LEU A 11 8.38 -1.80 15.86
CA LEU A 11 7.57 -1.32 14.74
C LEU A 11 6.49 -0.38 15.27
N PHE A 12 6.44 0.85 14.77
CA PHE A 12 5.54 1.87 15.27
C PHE A 12 4.51 2.28 14.21
N VAL A 13 3.25 1.94 14.47
CA VAL A 13 2.10 2.22 13.61
C VAL A 13 1.04 3.03 14.36
N TYR A 14 0.06 3.58 13.65
CA TYR A 14 -1.01 4.35 14.28
C TYR A 14 -1.98 3.45 15.05
N ASN A 15 -2.50 2.44 14.39
CA ASN A 15 -3.40 1.41 14.93
C ASN A 15 -3.23 0.10 14.13
N LEU A 16 -4.11 -0.88 14.33
CA LEU A 16 -4.20 -2.11 13.54
C LEU A 16 -5.56 -2.24 12.84
N GLU A 17 -6.12 -1.12 12.41
CA GLU A 17 -7.32 -1.13 11.58
C GLU A 17 -6.99 -1.55 10.14
N HIS A 18 -7.97 -1.52 9.24
CA HIS A 18 -7.80 -2.02 7.88
C HIS A 18 -7.00 -1.07 6.98
N GLY A 19 -5.73 -1.40 6.69
CA GLY A 19 -4.88 -0.63 5.79
C GLY A 19 -3.67 -1.42 5.29
N GLY A 20 -3.08 -0.97 4.17
CA GLY A 20 -1.93 -1.66 3.59
C GLY A 20 -0.65 -1.52 4.44
N ALA A 21 -0.49 -0.40 5.16
CA ALA A 21 0.64 -0.19 6.06
C ALA A 21 0.55 -1.11 7.30
N GLU A 22 -0.64 -1.25 7.84
CA GLU A 22 -0.96 -2.09 8.98
C GLU A 22 -0.76 -3.57 8.66
N LYS A 23 -1.24 -4.04 7.51
CA LYS A 23 -0.99 -5.41 7.02
C LYS A 23 0.50 -5.69 6.90
N VAL A 24 1.26 -4.78 6.29
CA VAL A 24 2.72 -4.94 6.15
C VAL A 24 3.42 -4.93 7.51
N SER A 25 2.98 -4.11 8.46
CA SER A 25 3.57 -4.08 9.81
C SER A 25 3.34 -5.39 10.56
N THR A 26 2.13 -5.95 10.48
CA THR A 26 1.79 -7.24 11.09
C THR A 26 2.61 -8.37 10.48
N LEU A 27 2.72 -8.41 9.15
CA LEU A 27 3.56 -9.37 8.45
C LEU A 27 5.03 -9.26 8.90
N LEU A 28 5.60 -8.04 8.90
CA LEU A 28 6.99 -7.84 9.30
C LEU A 28 7.24 -8.23 10.77
N CYS A 29 6.30 -7.94 11.68
CA CYS A 29 6.39 -8.41 13.07
C CYS A 29 6.48 -9.94 13.14
N ASN A 30 5.59 -10.64 12.44
CA ASN A 30 5.56 -12.11 12.44
C ASN A 30 6.84 -12.69 11.85
N GLU A 31 7.30 -12.17 10.73
CA GLU A 31 8.50 -12.63 10.03
C GLU A 31 9.80 -12.34 10.81
N LEU A 32 9.90 -11.17 11.44
CA LEU A 32 11.05 -10.84 12.30
C LEU A 32 11.05 -11.75 13.55
N PHE A 33 9.89 -11.96 14.16
CA PHE A 33 9.74 -12.86 15.30
C PHE A 33 10.12 -14.31 14.95
N SER A 34 9.66 -14.83 13.79
CA SER A 34 10.02 -16.19 13.33
C SER A 34 11.51 -16.37 13.07
N ARG A 35 12.24 -15.27 12.81
CA ARG A 35 13.70 -15.23 12.64
C ARG A 35 14.45 -14.92 13.93
N ASN A 36 13.79 -15.08 15.09
CA ASN A 36 14.35 -14.90 16.44
C ASN A 36 14.81 -13.46 16.77
N PHE A 37 14.24 -12.42 16.11
CA PHE A 37 14.43 -11.04 16.56
C PHE A 37 13.53 -10.73 17.75
N GLU A 38 14.03 -9.93 18.71
CA GLU A 38 13.20 -9.34 19.75
C GLU A 38 12.39 -8.18 19.15
N VAL A 39 11.15 -8.45 18.77
CA VAL A 39 10.28 -7.48 18.08
C VAL A 39 9.10 -7.08 18.97
N GLU A 40 8.77 -5.80 18.98
CA GLU A 40 7.57 -5.25 19.62
C GLU A 40 6.77 -4.43 18.60
N LEU A 41 5.44 -4.51 18.67
CA LEU A 41 4.56 -3.63 17.90
C LEU A 41 4.04 -2.49 18.78
N TRP A 42 4.40 -1.26 18.47
CA TRP A 42 3.93 -0.07 19.16
C TRP A 42 2.78 0.58 18.41
N VAL A 43 1.72 0.94 19.13
CA VAL A 43 0.52 1.57 18.56
C VAL A 43 0.12 2.81 19.36
N ILE A 44 -0.42 3.83 18.69
CA ILE A 44 -1.00 5.00 19.34
C ILE A 44 -2.26 4.61 20.09
N ASN A 45 -3.15 3.84 19.43
CA ASN A 45 -4.38 3.34 19.99
C ASN A 45 -4.62 1.91 19.48
N TYR A 46 -4.80 1.00 20.42
CA TYR A 46 -5.08 -0.40 20.10
C TYR A 46 -6.58 -0.68 20.19
N ARG A 47 -7.09 -1.32 19.15
CA ARG A 47 -8.40 -1.97 19.15
C ARG A 47 -8.24 -3.36 18.57
N GLU A 48 -8.97 -4.29 19.09
CA GLU A 48 -9.01 -5.64 18.52
C GLU A 48 -9.72 -5.61 17.17
N THR A 49 -9.06 -6.15 16.15
CA THR A 49 -9.54 -6.20 14.76
C THR A 49 -9.21 -7.58 14.17
N SER A 50 -9.71 -7.88 12.98
CA SER A 50 -9.29 -9.09 12.26
C SER A 50 -7.78 -9.13 12.04
N LEU A 51 -7.18 -7.99 11.68
CA LEU A 51 -5.75 -7.89 11.44
C LEU A 51 -4.91 -8.09 12.72
N SER A 52 -5.39 -7.62 13.88
CA SER A 52 -4.68 -7.85 15.15
C SER A 52 -4.67 -9.33 15.57
N LYS A 53 -5.64 -10.12 15.09
CA LYS A 53 -5.69 -11.58 15.31
C LYS A 53 -4.67 -12.34 14.44
N GLU A 54 -4.19 -11.74 13.35
CA GLU A 54 -3.14 -12.30 12.49
C GLU A 54 -1.74 -12.10 13.09
N LEU A 55 -1.59 -11.17 14.05
CA LEU A 55 -0.32 -10.97 14.74
C LEU A 55 -0.02 -12.16 15.65
N ASN A 56 1.22 -12.65 15.59
CA ASN A 56 1.68 -13.71 16.50
C ASN A 56 1.48 -13.28 17.96
N LYS A 57 0.79 -14.11 18.73
CA LYS A 57 0.43 -13.84 20.13
C LYS A 57 1.62 -13.59 21.06
N GLN A 58 2.82 -14.03 20.67
CA GLN A 58 4.05 -13.82 21.43
C GLN A 58 4.72 -12.48 21.12
N VAL A 59 4.30 -11.75 20.06
CA VAL A 59 4.79 -10.40 19.79
C VAL A 59 4.10 -9.40 20.72
N PRO A 60 4.86 -8.72 21.62
CA PRO A 60 4.27 -7.76 22.53
C PRO A 60 3.67 -6.55 21.79
N ILE A 61 2.43 -6.19 22.14
CA ILE A 61 1.80 -4.95 21.70
C ILE A 61 1.97 -3.88 22.79
N VAL A 62 2.60 -2.78 22.45
CA VAL A 62 2.76 -1.62 23.35
C VAL A 62 1.78 -0.54 22.93
N ASN A 63 0.66 -0.44 23.65
CA ASN A 63 -0.37 0.56 23.41
C ASN A 63 -0.04 1.85 24.19
N LEU A 64 0.12 2.96 23.45
CA LEU A 64 0.31 4.29 24.06
C LEU A 64 -1.01 4.87 24.61
N ASN A 65 -2.14 4.27 24.26
CA ASN A 65 -3.48 4.60 24.73
C ASN A 65 -3.83 6.09 24.55
N LYS A 66 -3.64 6.60 23.32
CA LYS A 66 -3.95 7.99 22.97
C LYS A 66 -4.82 8.05 21.71
N LYS A 67 -5.79 8.98 21.72
CA LYS A 67 -6.68 9.19 20.57
C LYS A 67 -5.98 9.91 19.40
N HIS A 68 -4.98 10.76 19.69
CA HIS A 68 -4.28 11.58 18.70
C HIS A 68 -2.77 11.52 18.91
N THR A 69 -2.02 11.56 17.82
CA THR A 69 -0.53 11.53 17.82
C THR A 69 0.08 12.60 18.71
N ARG A 70 -0.46 13.83 18.69
CA ARG A 70 0.03 14.95 19.52
C ARG A 70 0.01 14.67 21.04
N ASN A 71 -0.91 13.82 21.50
CA ASN A 71 -1.05 13.47 22.92
C ASN A 71 -0.13 12.32 23.33
N ALA A 72 0.57 11.71 22.36
CA ALA A 72 1.42 10.54 22.61
C ALA A 72 2.89 10.90 22.91
N PHE A 73 3.23 12.19 22.98
CA PHE A 73 4.61 12.65 23.18
C PHE A 73 5.27 12.07 24.44
N PHE A 74 4.71 12.34 25.63
CA PHE A 74 5.25 11.79 26.90
C PHE A 74 5.09 10.27 27.03
N PRO A 75 3.96 9.65 26.64
CA PRO A 75 3.86 8.19 26.56
C PRO A 75 4.94 7.54 25.69
N LEU A 76 5.25 8.12 24.53
CA LEU A 76 6.32 7.62 23.65
C LEU A 76 7.69 7.75 24.31
N LEU A 77 8.00 8.91 24.93
CA LEU A 77 9.23 9.12 25.67
C LEU A 77 9.42 8.05 26.77
N LYS A 78 8.39 7.84 27.61
CA LYS A 78 8.40 6.81 28.65
C LYS A 78 8.61 5.40 28.08
N THR A 79 7.97 5.14 26.94
CA THR A 79 8.10 3.85 26.25
C THR A 79 9.52 3.63 25.74
N ILE A 80 10.12 4.60 25.07
CA ILE A 80 11.51 4.53 24.59
C ILE A 80 12.48 4.29 25.73
N TRP A 81 12.34 5.01 26.85
CA TRP A 81 13.20 4.84 28.02
C TRP A 81 13.03 3.48 28.71
N LYS A 82 11.77 2.98 28.79
CA LYS A 82 11.49 1.68 29.43
C LYS A 82 11.90 0.50 28.58
N ARG A 83 11.58 0.55 27.25
CA ARG A 83 11.77 -0.58 26.34
C ARG A 83 13.15 -0.64 25.71
N LYS A 84 13.80 0.52 25.55
CA LYS A 84 15.18 0.67 25.01
C LYS A 84 15.40 -0.03 23.67
N PRO A 85 14.53 0.15 22.65
CA PRO A 85 14.75 -0.47 21.36
C PRO A 85 16.05 0.01 20.73
N GLU A 86 16.76 -0.82 19.99
CA GLU A 86 17.92 -0.43 19.22
C GLU A 86 17.49 0.32 17.96
N SER A 87 16.47 -0.20 17.30
CA SER A 87 15.88 0.44 16.14
C SER A 87 14.37 0.60 16.25
N ILE A 88 13.86 1.69 15.65
CA ILE A 88 12.43 1.99 15.56
C ILE A 88 12.08 2.15 14.09
N LEU A 89 11.27 1.23 13.55
CA LEU A 89 10.70 1.33 12.22
C LEU A 89 9.33 2.02 12.29
N VAL A 90 9.24 3.21 11.74
CA VAL A 90 8.06 4.07 11.81
C VAL A 90 7.30 4.05 10.50
N PHE A 91 6.00 3.79 10.53
CA PHE A 91 5.19 3.57 9.33
C PHE A 91 4.44 4.81 8.80
N HIS A 92 4.36 5.88 9.54
CA HIS A 92 3.59 7.07 9.14
C HIS A 92 4.39 8.34 9.36
N THR A 93 4.25 9.30 8.47
CA THR A 93 4.95 10.59 8.55
C THR A 93 4.67 11.35 9.85
N GLU A 94 3.42 11.34 10.32
CA GLU A 94 3.06 11.98 11.58
C GLU A 94 3.74 11.34 12.79
N LEU A 95 3.91 10.01 12.78
CA LEU A 95 4.66 9.29 13.81
C LEU A 95 6.17 9.57 13.70
N ALA A 96 6.68 9.75 12.49
CA ALA A 96 8.07 10.14 12.28
C ALA A 96 8.37 11.52 12.89
N ILE A 97 7.48 12.50 12.69
CA ILE A 97 7.57 13.81 13.33
C ILE A 97 7.57 13.67 14.86
N LEU A 98 6.66 12.87 15.42
CA LEU A 98 6.57 12.63 16.86
C LEU A 98 7.88 12.04 17.42
N VAL A 99 8.40 11.00 16.79
CA VAL A 99 9.68 10.35 17.18
C VAL A 99 10.83 11.34 17.06
N PHE A 100 10.90 12.12 15.98
CA PHE A 100 11.90 13.18 15.77
C PHE A 100 11.88 14.20 16.91
N LEU A 101 10.71 14.74 17.27
CA LEU A 101 10.58 15.72 18.34
C LEU A 101 11.02 15.16 19.72
N VAL A 102 10.58 13.91 20.03
CA VAL A 102 11.00 13.25 21.29
C VAL A 102 12.50 13.04 21.31
N LYS A 103 13.10 12.57 20.20
CA LYS A 103 14.56 12.39 20.11
C LYS A 103 15.32 13.69 20.29
N LYS A 104 14.91 14.76 19.64
CA LYS A 104 15.61 16.07 19.69
C LYS A 104 15.53 16.71 21.06
N ILE A 105 14.34 16.75 21.67
CA ILE A 105 14.14 17.41 22.96
C ILE A 105 14.86 16.68 24.09
N PHE A 106 14.90 15.34 24.04
CA PHE A 106 15.50 14.53 25.12
C PHE A 106 16.85 13.89 24.73
N PHE A 107 17.46 14.34 23.64
CA PHE A 107 18.79 13.89 23.17
C PHE A 107 18.92 12.34 23.04
N ILE A 108 17.83 11.68 22.63
CA ILE A 108 17.78 10.22 22.52
C ILE A 108 18.51 9.75 21.25
N LYS A 109 19.56 8.95 21.46
CA LYS A 109 20.30 8.30 20.38
C LYS A 109 19.73 6.92 20.10
N ARG A 110 18.75 6.82 19.17
CA ARG A 110 18.19 5.56 18.70
C ARG A 110 18.15 5.58 17.18
N LYS A 111 18.37 4.42 16.57
CA LYS A 111 18.24 4.24 15.12
C LYS A 111 16.76 4.35 14.74
N VAL A 112 16.43 5.27 13.88
CA VAL A 112 15.06 5.47 13.39
C VAL A 112 15.06 5.28 11.89
N ILE A 113 14.20 4.39 11.43
CA ILE A 113 13.94 4.13 10.03
C ILE A 113 12.50 4.55 9.76
N VAL A 114 12.30 5.41 8.76
CA VAL A 114 10.97 5.90 8.41
C VAL A 114 10.50 5.21 7.13
N ARG A 115 9.41 4.46 7.20
CA ARG A 115 8.76 3.92 6.03
C ARG A 115 7.72 4.92 5.52
N ASN A 116 8.03 5.55 4.40
CA ASN A 116 7.09 6.45 3.74
C ASN A 116 5.98 5.64 3.04
N ILE A 117 4.72 6.02 3.23
CA ILE A 117 3.55 5.25 2.73
C ILE A 117 2.85 5.89 1.54
N ASN A 118 3.14 7.15 1.23
CA ASN A 118 2.52 7.92 0.14
C ASN A 118 3.54 8.83 -0.55
N THR A 119 3.19 9.29 -1.76
CA THR A 119 3.90 10.40 -2.42
C THR A 119 3.58 11.69 -1.69
N LEU A 120 4.55 12.19 -0.90
CA LEU A 120 4.32 13.27 0.07
C LEU A 120 3.97 14.60 -0.59
N SER A 121 4.58 14.94 -1.74
CA SER A 121 4.28 16.19 -2.47
C SER A 121 2.80 16.28 -2.83
N HIS A 122 2.23 15.20 -3.38
CA HIS A 122 0.81 15.14 -3.73
C HIS A 122 -0.10 15.15 -2.49
N PHE A 123 0.33 14.53 -1.39
CA PHE A 123 -0.42 14.55 -0.14
C PHE A 123 -0.57 15.97 0.40
N PHE A 124 0.52 16.77 0.42
CA PHE A 124 0.48 18.15 0.93
C PHE A 124 -0.20 19.14 -0.01
N GLN A 125 -0.20 18.91 -1.32
CA GLN A 125 -0.89 19.78 -2.28
C GLN A 125 -2.43 19.70 -2.18
N ASN A 126 -2.97 18.54 -1.80
CA ASN A 126 -4.41 18.30 -1.80
C ASN A 126 -5.10 18.57 -0.45
N SER A 127 -4.39 19.02 0.58
CA SER A 127 -4.98 19.31 1.88
C SER A 127 -5.28 20.81 2.06
N GLY A 128 -6.50 21.14 2.52
CA GLY A 128 -7.10 22.48 2.41
C GLY A 128 -6.55 23.60 3.33
N ASN A 129 -5.54 23.36 4.20
CA ASN A 129 -5.01 24.41 5.10
C ASN A 129 -3.53 24.69 4.82
N VAL A 130 -3.27 25.76 4.06
CA VAL A 130 -1.94 26.11 3.57
C VAL A 130 -0.89 26.26 4.66
N LEU A 131 -1.20 26.98 5.77
CA LEU A 131 -0.25 27.20 6.86
C LEU A 131 0.08 25.92 7.62
N ARG A 132 -0.93 25.12 7.93
CA ARG A 132 -0.75 23.82 8.58
C ARG A 132 0.11 22.90 7.71
N ASN A 133 -0.15 22.87 6.41
CA ASN A 133 0.58 22.06 5.46
C ASN A 133 2.04 22.48 5.34
N PHE A 134 2.29 23.78 5.32
CA PHE A 134 3.66 24.30 5.29
C PHE A 134 4.44 23.87 6.54
N ILE A 135 3.87 24.06 7.74
CA ILE A 135 4.50 23.65 9.01
C ILE A 135 4.73 22.14 9.04
N THR A 136 3.71 21.34 8.68
CA THR A 136 3.81 19.89 8.71
C THR A 136 4.81 19.39 7.68
N SER A 137 4.85 19.97 6.48
CA SER A 137 5.85 19.65 5.44
C SER A 137 7.27 19.93 5.93
N LYS A 138 7.50 21.07 6.57
CA LYS A 138 8.83 21.41 7.13
C LYS A 138 9.25 20.47 8.26
N LEU A 139 8.34 20.14 9.17
CA LEU A 139 8.60 19.17 10.23
C LEU A 139 8.86 17.75 9.64
N THR A 140 8.14 17.39 8.60
CA THR A 140 8.39 16.14 7.85
C THR A 140 9.79 16.13 7.26
N GLU A 141 10.18 17.18 6.56
CA GLU A 141 11.52 17.32 5.98
C GLU A 141 12.62 17.15 7.05
N LEU A 142 12.46 17.85 8.20
CA LEU A 142 13.41 17.75 9.31
C LEU A 142 13.46 16.33 9.90
N ALA A 143 12.31 15.70 10.10
CA ALA A 143 12.23 14.33 10.63
C ALA A 143 12.88 13.31 9.68
N LEU A 144 12.67 13.46 8.36
CA LEU A 144 13.28 12.62 7.34
C LEU A 144 14.79 12.85 7.21
N LYS A 145 15.25 14.09 7.35
CA LYS A 145 16.70 14.39 7.38
C LYS A 145 17.40 13.87 8.63
N ASP A 146 16.72 13.81 9.77
CA ASP A 146 17.28 13.29 11.03
C ASP A 146 17.26 11.76 11.14
N CYS A 147 16.35 11.07 10.46
CA CYS A 147 16.28 9.62 10.54
C CYS A 147 17.51 8.95 9.93
N HIS A 148 17.76 7.68 10.32
CA HIS A 148 18.91 6.92 9.84
C HIS A 148 18.75 6.53 8.38
N LYS A 149 17.61 5.94 8.04
CA LYS A 149 17.23 5.55 6.67
C LYS A 149 15.75 5.80 6.42
N ILE A 150 15.40 5.93 5.15
CA ILE A 150 14.02 6.05 4.69
C ILE A 150 13.73 4.90 3.74
N VAL A 151 12.60 4.23 3.93
CA VAL A 151 12.08 3.23 3.01
C VAL A 151 11.05 3.88 2.11
N ALA A 152 11.33 3.93 0.82
CA ALA A 152 10.39 4.26 -0.24
C ALA A 152 9.84 2.97 -0.86
N GLN A 153 8.52 2.92 -1.12
CA GLN A 153 7.88 1.71 -1.64
C GLN A 153 7.88 1.64 -3.17
N SER A 154 8.36 2.68 -3.85
CA SER A 154 8.45 2.77 -5.30
C SER A 154 9.58 3.71 -5.70
N LYS A 155 10.04 3.60 -6.94
CA LYS A 155 11.04 4.53 -7.50
C LYS A 155 10.50 5.97 -7.55
N GLY A 156 9.21 6.13 -7.92
CA GLY A 156 8.59 7.46 -7.94
C GLY A 156 8.53 8.11 -6.58
N MET A 157 8.31 7.34 -5.48
CA MET A 157 8.40 7.87 -4.12
C MET A 157 9.83 8.29 -3.74
N CYS A 158 10.85 7.54 -4.18
CA CYS A 158 12.24 7.92 -4.00
C CYS A 158 12.55 9.27 -4.70
N GLU A 159 12.13 9.40 -5.95
CA GLU A 159 12.30 10.64 -6.71
C GLU A 159 11.57 11.83 -6.05
N ASP A 160 10.35 11.61 -5.54
CA ASP A 160 9.60 12.65 -4.82
C ASP A 160 10.34 13.13 -3.57
N LEU A 161 10.88 12.20 -2.78
CA LEU A 161 11.66 12.54 -1.58
C LEU A 161 12.90 13.37 -1.91
N VAL A 162 13.62 13.01 -2.96
CA VAL A 162 14.81 13.74 -3.40
C VAL A 162 14.44 15.12 -3.94
N LYS A 163 13.48 15.20 -4.86
CA LYS A 163 13.13 16.45 -5.58
C LYS A 163 12.35 17.43 -4.69
N SER A 164 11.35 16.93 -3.93
CA SER A 164 10.42 17.79 -3.20
C SER A 164 10.82 18.07 -1.77
N PHE A 165 11.63 17.19 -1.14
CA PHE A 165 12.04 17.31 0.26
C PHE A 165 13.56 17.44 0.44
N ASN A 166 14.31 17.49 -0.66
CA ASN A 166 15.78 17.60 -0.63
C ASN A 166 16.44 16.57 0.30
N ILE A 167 16.02 15.32 0.18
CA ILE A 167 16.56 14.18 0.93
C ILE A 167 17.73 13.58 0.12
N ASP A 168 18.83 13.29 0.81
CA ASP A 168 19.97 12.58 0.22
C ASP A 168 19.52 11.17 -0.24
N SER A 169 19.75 10.87 -1.51
CA SER A 169 19.42 9.58 -2.11
C SER A 169 20.08 8.40 -1.39
N ASN A 170 21.26 8.58 -0.80
CA ASN A 170 21.96 7.57 -0.01
C ASN A 170 21.21 7.19 1.28
N LYS A 171 20.28 8.02 1.74
CA LYS A 171 19.40 7.71 2.88
C LYS A 171 18.18 6.90 2.49
N ILE A 172 17.87 6.78 1.20
CA ILE A 172 16.62 6.17 0.73
C ILE A 172 16.90 4.76 0.22
N GLU A 173 16.19 3.79 0.79
CA GLU A 173 16.17 2.41 0.31
C GLU A 173 14.81 2.13 -0.36
N THR A 174 14.83 1.60 -1.57
CA THR A 174 13.59 1.19 -2.23
C THR A 174 13.25 -0.25 -1.84
N ILE A 175 12.22 -0.41 -1.00
CA ILE A 175 11.71 -1.71 -0.57
C ILE A 175 10.23 -1.77 -0.91
N PHE A 176 9.89 -2.56 -1.92
CA PHE A 176 8.51 -2.78 -2.34
C PHE A 176 7.69 -3.47 -1.27
N ASN A 177 6.37 -3.26 -1.28
CA ASN A 177 5.49 -4.02 -0.42
C ASN A 177 5.44 -5.48 -0.85
N PRO A 178 5.34 -6.40 0.12
CA PRO A 178 5.20 -7.81 -0.20
C PRO A 178 3.81 -8.13 -0.75
N ALA A 179 3.73 -9.18 -1.55
CA ALA A 179 2.48 -9.79 -1.96
C ALA A 179 1.83 -10.49 -0.75
N LEU A 180 0.75 -9.93 -0.24
CA LEU A 180 0.12 -10.37 1.01
C LEU A 180 -0.82 -11.57 0.84
N THR A 181 -1.16 -11.94 -0.40
CA THR A 181 -2.18 -12.93 -0.71
C THR A 181 -1.68 -14.37 -0.84
N ILE A 182 -0.37 -14.58 -1.04
CA ILE A 182 0.17 -15.92 -1.36
C ILE A 182 -0.02 -16.94 -0.23
N GLY A 183 0.01 -16.51 1.03
CA GLY A 183 -0.21 -17.38 2.20
C GLY A 183 -1.67 -17.73 2.49
N SER A 184 -2.63 -17.08 1.80
CA SER A 184 -4.07 -17.21 2.05
C SER A 184 -4.80 -18.05 0.98
N ILE A 185 -4.06 -18.63 0.03
CA ILE A 185 -4.66 -19.43 -1.04
C ILE A 185 -4.96 -20.82 -0.47
N THR A 186 -6.24 -21.14 -0.29
CA THR A 186 -6.71 -22.49 0.04
C THR A 186 -6.93 -23.31 -1.24
N LYS A 187 -6.95 -24.65 -1.13
CA LYS A 187 -7.21 -25.53 -2.28
C LYS A 187 -8.54 -25.20 -3.00
N ASP A 188 -9.55 -24.78 -2.26
CA ASP A 188 -10.87 -24.42 -2.80
C ASP A 188 -10.85 -23.17 -3.70
N ASN A 189 -9.81 -22.34 -3.59
CA ASN A 189 -9.67 -21.14 -4.41
C ASN A 189 -9.01 -21.41 -5.78
N HIS A 190 -8.42 -22.59 -6.02
CA HIS A 190 -7.67 -22.87 -7.25
C HIS A 190 -8.52 -23.13 -8.49
N GLU A 191 -9.81 -23.49 -8.34
CA GLU A 191 -10.68 -23.94 -9.44
C GLU A 191 -11.74 -22.91 -9.87
N GLN A 192 -11.59 -21.64 -9.50
CA GLN A 192 -12.58 -20.65 -9.94
C GLN A 192 -12.47 -20.41 -11.45
N LYS A 193 -13.58 -20.68 -12.15
CA LYS A 193 -13.70 -20.41 -13.60
C LYS A 193 -13.58 -18.90 -13.83
N LYS A 194 -12.64 -18.50 -14.70
CA LYS A 194 -12.55 -17.11 -15.13
C LYS A 194 -13.83 -16.68 -15.84
N LEU A 195 -14.30 -15.50 -15.52
CA LEU A 195 -15.39 -14.85 -16.24
C LEU A 195 -14.77 -14.03 -17.37
N GLU A 196 -15.05 -14.43 -18.62
CA GLU A 196 -14.33 -13.95 -19.80
C GLU A 196 -14.37 -12.43 -20.01
N ASN A 197 -15.37 -11.76 -19.47
CA ASN A 197 -15.60 -10.32 -19.70
C ASN A 197 -15.67 -9.51 -18.41
N GLU A 198 -15.23 -10.07 -17.27
CA GLU A 198 -15.30 -9.38 -15.97
C GLU A 198 -14.00 -8.65 -15.65
N PHE A 199 -14.08 -7.34 -15.50
CA PHE A 199 -13.02 -6.51 -14.97
C PHE A 199 -13.26 -6.22 -13.49
N LEU A 200 -12.18 -6.15 -12.71
CA LEU A 200 -12.23 -5.99 -11.26
C LEU A 200 -11.55 -4.71 -10.84
N TYR A 201 -12.24 -3.90 -10.06
CA TYR A 201 -11.63 -2.85 -9.25
C TYR A 201 -11.66 -3.26 -7.78
N VAL A 202 -10.53 -3.08 -7.06
CA VAL A 202 -10.45 -3.27 -5.61
C VAL A 202 -9.81 -2.04 -4.98
N GLY A 203 -10.48 -1.42 -4.01
CA GLY A 203 -9.91 -0.29 -3.30
C GLY A 203 -10.94 0.64 -2.67
N ARG A 204 -10.47 1.68 -1.96
CA ARG A 204 -11.33 2.71 -1.40
C ARG A 204 -11.99 3.53 -2.51
N LEU A 205 -13.25 3.92 -2.31
CA LEU A 205 -13.99 4.75 -3.24
C LEU A 205 -13.82 6.22 -2.86
N ASN A 206 -12.67 6.79 -3.23
CA ASN A 206 -12.32 8.18 -2.95
C ASN A 206 -11.69 8.85 -4.19
N ALA A 207 -11.57 10.17 -4.18
CA ALA A 207 -11.10 10.98 -5.30
C ALA A 207 -9.71 10.57 -5.82
N GLN A 208 -8.81 10.12 -4.92
CA GLN A 208 -7.48 9.65 -5.30
C GLN A 208 -7.54 8.48 -6.29
N LYS A 209 -8.53 7.62 -6.18
CA LYS A 209 -8.65 6.39 -7.00
C LYS A 209 -9.23 6.64 -8.40
N GLY A 210 -9.81 7.81 -8.65
CA GLY A 210 -10.20 8.27 -9.98
C GLY A 210 -11.21 7.36 -10.70
N LEU A 211 -12.17 6.75 -9.95
CA LEU A 211 -13.15 5.83 -10.54
C LEU A 211 -14.03 6.49 -11.61
N THR A 212 -14.17 7.80 -11.57
CA THR A 212 -14.88 8.55 -12.63
C THR A 212 -14.22 8.36 -14.00
N TYR A 213 -12.88 8.26 -14.05
CA TYR A 213 -12.15 7.95 -15.30
C TYR A 213 -12.41 6.51 -15.73
N LEU A 214 -12.42 5.56 -14.78
CA LEU A 214 -12.72 4.16 -15.04
C LEU A 214 -14.11 4.00 -15.64
N LEU A 215 -15.15 4.56 -15.01
CA LEU A 215 -16.54 4.44 -15.49
C LEU A 215 -16.72 5.06 -16.88
N ARG A 216 -16.08 6.20 -17.16
CA ARG A 216 -16.12 6.81 -18.50
C ARG A 216 -15.40 5.96 -19.55
N ALA A 217 -14.22 5.41 -19.22
CA ALA A 217 -13.50 4.50 -20.13
C ALA A 217 -14.30 3.22 -20.38
N PHE A 218 -14.92 2.67 -19.34
CA PHE A 218 -15.77 1.49 -19.43
C PHE A 218 -17.00 1.71 -20.29
N ALA A 219 -17.66 2.88 -20.15
CA ALA A 219 -18.78 3.28 -21.02
C ALA A 219 -18.39 3.34 -22.50
N ILE A 220 -17.17 3.81 -22.82
CA ILE A 220 -16.66 3.82 -24.19
C ILE A 220 -16.44 2.40 -24.69
N ALA A 221 -15.81 1.54 -23.89
CA ALA A 221 -15.54 0.15 -24.25
C ALA A 221 -16.84 -0.65 -24.49
N LEU A 222 -17.88 -0.42 -23.68
CA LEU A 222 -19.19 -1.06 -23.82
C LEU A 222 -19.90 -0.79 -25.17
N ARG A 223 -19.63 0.35 -25.81
CA ARG A 223 -20.17 0.64 -27.15
C ARG A 223 -19.67 -0.34 -28.20
N THR A 224 -18.48 -0.90 -27.99
CA THR A 224 -17.87 -1.88 -28.90
C THR A 224 -18.14 -3.31 -28.46
N ASN A 225 -18.14 -3.59 -27.15
CA ASN A 225 -18.42 -4.91 -26.59
C ASN A 225 -19.41 -4.78 -25.42
N SER A 226 -20.69 -5.05 -25.68
CA SER A 226 -21.78 -4.94 -24.70
C SER A 226 -21.75 -5.98 -23.59
N ASN A 227 -20.91 -7.02 -23.71
CA ASN A 227 -20.83 -8.13 -22.74
C ASN A 227 -19.82 -7.89 -21.61
N LEU A 228 -19.18 -6.70 -21.57
CA LEU A 228 -18.24 -6.37 -20.49
C LEU A 228 -18.97 -6.15 -19.18
N HIS A 229 -18.37 -6.62 -18.10
CA HIS A 229 -18.82 -6.39 -16.72
C HIS A 229 -17.69 -5.78 -15.89
N LEU A 230 -18.05 -4.90 -14.96
CA LEU A 230 -17.13 -4.28 -14.01
C LEU A 230 -17.63 -4.51 -12.58
N THR A 231 -16.85 -5.24 -11.81
CA THR A 231 -17.09 -5.44 -10.38
C THR A 231 -16.23 -4.46 -9.57
N ILE A 232 -16.85 -3.68 -8.72
CA ILE A 232 -16.23 -2.70 -7.83
C ILE A 232 -16.31 -3.21 -6.39
N VAL A 233 -15.14 -3.54 -5.82
CA VAL A 233 -15.01 -4.03 -4.44
C VAL A 233 -14.37 -2.94 -3.59
N GLY A 234 -15.06 -2.54 -2.53
CA GLY A 234 -14.63 -1.51 -1.58
C GLY A 234 -15.74 -0.50 -1.27
N GLU A 235 -15.41 0.42 -0.37
CA GLU A 235 -16.32 1.47 0.13
C GLU A 235 -15.58 2.82 0.15
N GLY A 236 -16.32 3.91 0.24
CA GLY A 236 -15.76 5.25 0.41
C GLY A 236 -16.76 6.35 0.14
N GLU A 237 -16.33 7.58 0.41
CA GLU A 237 -17.16 8.78 0.35
C GLU A 237 -17.71 9.10 -1.06
N GLU A 238 -17.07 8.61 -2.12
CA GLU A 238 -17.53 8.85 -3.50
C GLU A 238 -18.58 7.85 -3.98
N GLU A 239 -18.89 6.79 -3.22
CA GLU A 239 -19.82 5.74 -3.68
C GLU A 239 -21.18 6.28 -4.16
N PRO A 240 -21.85 7.22 -3.45
CA PRO A 240 -23.14 7.76 -3.92
C PRO A 240 -23.02 8.48 -5.27
N GLN A 241 -21.94 9.24 -5.47
CA GLN A 241 -21.67 9.98 -6.71
C GLN A 241 -21.35 9.02 -7.87
N LEU A 242 -20.57 7.95 -7.58
CA LEU A 242 -20.24 6.94 -8.58
C LEU A 242 -21.48 6.16 -9.02
N LYS A 243 -22.38 5.81 -8.09
CA LYS A 243 -23.68 5.17 -8.43
C LYS A 243 -24.56 6.08 -9.28
N THR A 244 -24.55 7.38 -9.05
CA THR A 244 -25.22 8.35 -9.90
C THR A 244 -24.63 8.38 -11.30
N LEU A 245 -23.30 8.46 -11.41
CA LEU A 245 -22.59 8.44 -12.68
C LEU A 245 -22.83 7.14 -13.48
N VAL A 246 -22.91 5.99 -12.80
CA VAL A 246 -23.28 4.70 -13.43
C VAL A 246 -24.64 4.78 -14.11
N LYS A 247 -25.66 5.39 -13.47
CA LYS A 247 -26.99 5.60 -14.05
C LYS A 247 -26.94 6.58 -15.24
N GLU A 248 -26.26 7.71 -15.09
CA GLU A 248 -26.10 8.72 -16.15
C GLU A 248 -25.42 8.15 -17.40
N LEU A 249 -24.44 7.26 -17.23
CA LEU A 249 -23.73 6.60 -18.33
C LEU A 249 -24.45 5.35 -18.88
N GLY A 250 -25.59 4.95 -18.28
CA GLY A 250 -26.36 3.77 -18.71
C GLY A 250 -25.68 2.44 -18.40
N LEU A 251 -24.86 2.38 -17.33
CA LEU A 251 -24.04 1.22 -16.96
C LEU A 251 -24.67 0.31 -15.88
N THR A 252 -25.92 0.53 -15.53
CA THR A 252 -26.56 -0.12 -14.36
C THR A 252 -26.56 -1.64 -14.41
N LEU A 253 -26.62 -2.23 -15.59
CA LEU A 253 -26.63 -3.69 -15.77
C LEU A 253 -25.21 -4.29 -15.81
N GLN A 254 -24.19 -3.49 -16.09
CA GLN A 254 -22.81 -3.95 -16.31
C GLN A 254 -21.85 -3.61 -15.16
N VAL A 255 -22.26 -2.77 -14.20
CA VAL A 255 -21.42 -2.36 -13.07
C VAL A 255 -22.08 -2.81 -11.77
N SER A 256 -21.35 -3.64 -10.99
CA SER A 256 -21.75 -4.06 -9.64
C SER A 256 -20.88 -3.42 -8.56
N PHE A 257 -21.49 -3.06 -7.44
CA PHE A 257 -20.81 -2.59 -6.23
C PHE A 257 -20.98 -3.63 -5.14
N GLU A 258 -19.88 -4.27 -4.73
CA GLU A 258 -19.88 -5.39 -3.78
C GLU A 258 -19.62 -4.93 -2.32
N GLY A 259 -19.38 -3.63 -2.11
CA GLY A 259 -19.02 -3.12 -0.80
C GLY A 259 -17.65 -3.62 -0.31
N PHE A 260 -17.41 -3.46 0.98
CA PHE A 260 -16.19 -3.96 1.61
C PHE A 260 -16.20 -5.49 1.71
N GLN A 261 -15.12 -6.12 1.27
CA GLN A 261 -14.92 -7.57 1.35
C GLN A 261 -13.69 -7.88 2.20
N THR A 262 -13.82 -8.82 3.13
CA THR A 262 -12.71 -9.28 3.98
C THR A 262 -11.68 -10.10 3.21
N SER A 263 -12.12 -10.82 2.17
CA SER A 263 -11.26 -11.55 1.24
C SER A 263 -11.58 -11.17 -0.19
N THR A 264 -10.57 -10.80 -0.94
CA THR A 264 -10.67 -10.41 -2.36
C THR A 264 -10.11 -11.46 -3.32
N ILE A 265 -9.59 -12.58 -2.78
CA ILE A 265 -8.89 -13.60 -3.57
C ILE A 265 -9.80 -14.18 -4.67
N SER A 266 -11.04 -14.54 -4.36
CA SER A 266 -11.99 -15.08 -5.33
C SER A 266 -12.31 -14.11 -6.46
N TYR A 267 -12.38 -12.81 -6.16
CA TYR A 267 -12.60 -11.76 -7.15
C TYR A 267 -11.41 -11.66 -8.12
N TYR A 268 -10.18 -11.65 -7.61
CA TYR A 268 -8.99 -11.65 -8.48
C TYR A 268 -8.94 -12.89 -9.38
N LEU A 269 -9.18 -14.08 -8.83
CA LEU A 269 -9.06 -15.34 -9.56
C LEU A 269 -10.08 -15.47 -10.71
N ARG A 270 -11.31 -14.94 -10.52
CA ARG A 270 -12.34 -14.98 -11.56
C ARG A 270 -12.25 -13.87 -12.60
N ALA A 271 -11.65 -12.74 -12.24
CA ALA A 271 -11.57 -11.58 -13.13
C ALA A 271 -10.69 -11.82 -14.34
N LYS A 272 -11.08 -11.25 -15.49
CA LYS A 272 -10.27 -11.18 -16.71
C LYS A 272 -9.02 -10.35 -16.50
N ALA A 273 -9.17 -9.18 -15.86
CA ALA A 273 -8.09 -8.31 -15.43
C ALA A 273 -8.54 -7.41 -14.27
N THR A 274 -7.57 -6.99 -13.44
CA THR A 274 -7.79 -5.93 -12.43
C THR A 274 -7.46 -4.57 -13.03
N VAL A 275 -8.29 -3.58 -12.72
CA VAL A 275 -8.19 -2.22 -13.28
C VAL A 275 -7.91 -1.17 -12.21
N LEU A 276 -7.06 -0.18 -12.51
CA LEU A 276 -6.71 0.90 -11.59
C LEU A 276 -6.54 2.22 -12.33
N THR A 277 -7.35 3.22 -11.99
CA THR A 277 -7.34 4.55 -12.62
C THR A 277 -6.91 5.65 -11.65
N SER A 278 -6.10 5.31 -10.65
CA SER A 278 -5.68 6.24 -9.60
C SER A 278 -4.99 7.48 -10.17
N LEU A 279 -5.23 8.62 -9.53
CA LEU A 279 -4.59 9.89 -9.88
C LEU A 279 -3.15 9.96 -9.37
N PHE A 280 -2.87 9.32 -8.25
CA PHE A 280 -1.54 9.12 -7.68
C PHE A 280 -1.58 7.95 -6.71
N GLU A 281 -0.43 7.29 -6.52
CA GLU A 281 -0.24 6.20 -5.57
C GLU A 281 1.06 6.37 -4.78
N GLY A 282 1.20 5.62 -3.69
CA GLY A 282 2.51 5.32 -3.13
C GLY A 282 3.01 4.02 -3.76
N PHE A 283 2.28 2.93 -3.47
CA PHE A 283 2.48 1.61 -4.05
C PHE A 283 1.14 0.86 -4.05
N PRO A 284 0.54 0.58 -5.21
CA PRO A 284 -0.78 -0.03 -5.29
C PRO A 284 -0.72 -1.54 -5.05
N ASN A 285 -0.89 -1.98 -3.79
CA ASN A 285 -0.85 -3.40 -3.41
C ASN A 285 -1.82 -4.25 -4.22
N VAL A 286 -2.99 -3.72 -4.58
CA VAL A 286 -4.02 -4.41 -5.37
C VAL A 286 -3.48 -4.93 -6.71
N LEU A 287 -2.52 -4.21 -7.33
CA LEU A 287 -1.87 -4.70 -8.55
C LEU A 287 -0.93 -5.87 -8.26
N VAL A 288 -0.19 -5.80 -7.15
CA VAL A 288 0.70 -6.90 -6.73
C VAL A 288 -0.11 -8.12 -6.33
N GLU A 289 -1.20 -7.95 -5.59
CA GLU A 289 -2.14 -9.02 -5.25
C GLU A 289 -2.69 -9.71 -6.50
N SER A 290 -3.15 -8.93 -7.48
CA SER A 290 -3.67 -9.43 -8.75
C SER A 290 -2.66 -10.28 -9.50
N ILE A 291 -1.45 -9.72 -9.77
CA ILE A 291 -0.43 -10.44 -10.55
C ILE A 291 0.11 -11.66 -9.79
N SER A 292 0.16 -11.64 -8.46
CA SER A 292 0.57 -12.79 -7.65
C SER A 292 -0.40 -13.96 -7.75
N LEU A 293 -1.67 -13.69 -8.07
CA LEU A 293 -2.72 -14.69 -8.31
C LEU A 293 -2.82 -15.09 -9.80
N GLY A 294 -1.99 -14.49 -10.66
CA GLY A 294 -1.96 -14.76 -12.09
C GLY A 294 -3.07 -14.06 -12.87
N THR A 295 -3.61 -12.96 -12.34
CA THR A 295 -4.58 -12.11 -13.02
C THR A 295 -3.90 -10.82 -13.49
N PRO A 296 -3.92 -10.53 -14.81
CA PRO A 296 -3.25 -9.37 -15.38
C PRO A 296 -3.90 -8.06 -14.92
N VAL A 297 -3.21 -6.95 -15.10
CA VAL A 297 -3.66 -5.65 -14.63
C VAL A 297 -3.68 -4.60 -15.75
N ILE A 298 -4.61 -3.64 -15.68
CA ILE A 298 -4.63 -2.45 -16.52
C ILE A 298 -4.60 -1.25 -15.59
N ALA A 299 -3.61 -0.38 -15.71
CA ALA A 299 -3.53 0.78 -14.84
C ALA A 299 -3.07 2.04 -15.56
N PHE A 300 -3.47 3.21 -15.04
CA PHE A 300 -2.83 4.46 -15.43
C PHE A 300 -1.36 4.50 -14.97
N ASP A 301 -0.49 5.06 -15.80
CA ASP A 301 0.87 5.48 -15.41
C ASP A 301 0.78 6.75 -14.56
N CYS A 302 0.15 6.63 -13.41
CA CYS A 302 0.04 7.72 -12.46
C CYS A 302 1.35 7.93 -11.69
N PRO A 303 1.56 9.12 -11.10
CA PRO A 303 2.71 9.35 -10.25
C PRO A 303 2.85 8.27 -9.17
N SER A 304 3.97 7.55 -9.26
CA SER A 304 4.41 6.49 -8.34
C SER A 304 3.62 5.16 -8.39
N GLY A 305 4.32 4.08 -8.36
CA GLY A 305 3.82 2.72 -8.10
C GLY A 305 3.51 1.86 -9.33
N PRO A 306 2.51 2.13 -10.17
CA PRO A 306 2.11 1.21 -11.25
C PRO A 306 3.25 0.83 -12.20
N LYS A 307 4.09 1.79 -12.59
CA LYS A 307 5.26 1.57 -13.46
C LYS A 307 6.32 0.63 -12.87
N ASP A 308 6.41 0.54 -11.53
CA ASP A 308 7.33 -0.38 -10.86
C ASP A 308 6.80 -1.82 -10.84
N ILE A 309 5.49 -2.00 -11.03
CA ILE A 309 4.78 -3.28 -10.94
C ILE A 309 4.53 -3.86 -12.32
N ILE A 310 4.03 -3.05 -13.23
CA ILE A 310 3.59 -3.50 -14.56
C ILE A 310 4.78 -3.66 -15.50
N VAL A 311 4.87 -4.84 -16.09
CA VAL A 311 5.72 -5.14 -17.24
C VAL A 311 4.79 -5.25 -18.45
N GLN A 312 4.92 -4.30 -19.36
CA GLN A 312 4.01 -4.14 -20.50
C GLN A 312 3.82 -5.45 -21.28
N GLU A 313 2.56 -5.83 -21.46
CA GLU A 313 2.12 -7.04 -22.20
C GLU A 313 2.62 -8.39 -21.64
N VAL A 314 3.30 -8.36 -20.47
CA VAL A 314 3.71 -9.57 -19.74
C VAL A 314 2.75 -9.86 -18.58
N ASN A 315 2.51 -8.87 -17.74
CA ASN A 315 1.61 -8.99 -16.60
C ASN A 315 0.48 -7.93 -16.59
N GLY A 316 0.46 -7.03 -17.58
CA GLY A 316 -0.56 -5.99 -17.66
C GLY A 316 -0.32 -4.97 -18.76
N ILE A 317 -1.17 -3.95 -18.77
CA ILE A 317 -1.08 -2.80 -19.67
C ILE A 317 -0.99 -1.54 -18.83
N LEU A 318 0.09 -0.78 -19.02
CA LEU A 318 0.26 0.55 -18.45
C LEU A 318 -0.26 1.57 -19.47
N VAL A 319 -1.22 2.39 -19.07
CA VAL A 319 -1.90 3.36 -19.92
C VAL A 319 -1.49 4.76 -19.50
N GLU A 320 -1.32 5.65 -20.45
CA GLU A 320 -1.02 7.07 -20.20
C GLU A 320 -1.99 7.67 -19.17
N HIS A 321 -1.42 8.43 -18.21
CA HIS A 321 -2.19 8.99 -17.09
C HIS A 321 -3.35 9.83 -17.55
N LYS A 322 -4.56 9.53 -17.05
CA LYS A 322 -5.84 10.18 -17.37
C LYS A 322 -6.32 10.01 -18.81
N ASN A 323 -5.67 9.19 -19.63
CA ASN A 323 -6.11 8.95 -21.00
C ASN A 323 -7.25 7.91 -21.03
N ILE A 324 -8.48 8.41 -20.97
CA ILE A 324 -9.72 7.60 -20.94
C ILE A 324 -9.86 6.75 -22.21
N ILE A 325 -9.50 7.31 -23.37
CA ILE A 325 -9.64 6.63 -24.66
C ILE A 325 -8.69 5.46 -24.75
N GLU A 326 -7.42 5.64 -24.41
CA GLU A 326 -6.44 4.53 -24.42
C GLU A 326 -6.76 3.50 -23.34
N PHE A 327 -7.35 3.90 -22.21
CA PHE A 327 -7.81 2.94 -21.20
C PHE A 327 -8.97 2.08 -21.70
N ALA A 328 -9.93 2.67 -22.43
CA ALA A 328 -11.01 1.94 -23.07
C ALA A 328 -10.48 0.94 -24.13
N LYS A 329 -9.49 1.35 -24.94
CA LYS A 329 -8.81 0.45 -25.89
C LYS A 329 -8.10 -0.70 -25.17
N ALA A 330 -7.44 -0.43 -24.04
CA ALA A 330 -6.78 -1.46 -23.25
C ALA A 330 -7.78 -2.50 -22.68
N LEU A 331 -8.95 -2.04 -22.20
CA LEU A 331 -10.04 -2.94 -21.80
C LEU A 331 -10.47 -3.85 -22.95
N LEU A 332 -10.70 -3.30 -24.15
CA LEU A 332 -11.10 -4.07 -25.32
C LEU A 332 -10.01 -5.05 -25.77
N ARG A 333 -8.74 -4.64 -25.80
CA ARG A 333 -7.62 -5.53 -26.16
C ARG A 333 -7.55 -6.75 -25.24
N VAL A 334 -7.78 -6.57 -23.94
CA VAL A 334 -7.79 -7.66 -22.96
C VAL A 334 -9.04 -8.51 -23.11
N ALA A 335 -10.22 -7.90 -23.31
CA ALA A 335 -11.47 -8.64 -23.50
C ALA A 335 -11.43 -9.54 -24.75
N ASN A 336 -10.93 -9.02 -25.85
CA ASN A 336 -10.84 -9.72 -27.13
C ASN A 336 -9.68 -10.73 -27.23
N ASN A 337 -8.83 -10.83 -26.18
CA ASN A 337 -7.59 -11.61 -26.19
C ASN A 337 -6.55 -11.15 -27.25
N ASP A 338 -6.58 -9.85 -27.64
CA ASP A 338 -5.57 -9.28 -28.54
C ASP A 338 -4.17 -9.24 -27.87
N VAL A 339 -4.15 -9.37 -26.54
CA VAL A 339 -2.93 -9.57 -25.73
C VAL A 339 -3.06 -10.88 -24.96
N MET A 340 -2.14 -11.80 -25.21
CA MET A 340 -2.11 -13.11 -24.56
C MET A 340 -1.25 -13.12 -23.32
N PHE A 341 -1.89 -13.05 -22.16
CA PHE A 341 -1.22 -13.13 -20.86
C PHE A 341 -1.04 -14.60 -20.43
N LYS A 342 0.21 -15.07 -20.36
CA LYS A 342 0.51 -16.39 -19.78
C LYS A 342 0.53 -16.30 -18.26
N LYS A 343 -0.33 -17.09 -17.60
CA LYS A 343 -0.47 -17.10 -16.13
C LYS A 343 0.87 -17.28 -15.40
N SER A 344 1.74 -18.17 -15.91
CA SER A 344 3.09 -18.35 -15.35
C SER A 344 3.90 -17.07 -15.38
N ASN A 345 3.95 -16.36 -16.54
CA ASN A 345 4.72 -15.14 -16.68
C ASN A 345 4.20 -14.02 -15.76
N ILE A 346 2.86 -13.94 -15.56
CA ILE A 346 2.27 -12.99 -14.64
C ILE A 346 2.75 -13.27 -13.20
N ILE A 347 2.66 -14.52 -12.74
CA ILE A 347 3.08 -14.94 -11.40
C ILE A 347 4.60 -14.74 -11.23
N ASP A 348 5.40 -15.12 -12.21
CA ASP A 348 6.86 -14.98 -12.17
C ASP A 348 7.27 -13.49 -12.03
N SER A 349 6.53 -12.59 -12.67
CA SER A 349 6.76 -11.15 -12.56
C SER A 349 6.53 -10.59 -11.15
N ALA A 350 5.74 -11.30 -10.33
CA ALA A 350 5.46 -10.94 -8.95
C ALA A 350 6.55 -11.41 -7.96
N SER A 351 7.51 -12.26 -8.37
CA SER A 351 8.54 -12.85 -7.50
C SER A 351 9.36 -11.81 -6.73
N LYS A 352 9.65 -10.67 -7.35
CA LYS A 352 10.36 -9.55 -6.72
C LYS A 352 9.60 -8.93 -5.54
N PHE A 353 8.30 -9.20 -5.41
CA PHE A 353 7.42 -8.77 -4.34
C PHE A 353 7.15 -9.89 -3.33
N SER A 354 7.94 -10.97 -3.33
CA SER A 354 7.77 -12.05 -2.36
C SER A 354 8.02 -11.54 -0.94
N VAL A 355 7.35 -12.16 0.04
CA VAL A 355 7.53 -11.86 1.46
C VAL A 355 9.01 -12.01 1.84
N GLU A 356 9.63 -13.12 1.41
CA GLU A 356 11.04 -13.42 1.67
C GLU A 356 11.98 -12.32 1.18
N SER A 357 11.83 -11.88 -0.08
CA SER A 357 12.66 -10.81 -0.66
C SER A 357 12.50 -9.50 0.10
N THR A 358 11.26 -9.15 0.46
CA THR A 358 10.96 -7.91 1.19
C THR A 358 11.53 -7.95 2.60
N VAL A 359 11.26 -9.02 3.35
CA VAL A 359 11.71 -9.17 4.75
C VAL A 359 13.22 -9.19 4.84
N THR A 360 13.92 -9.88 3.93
CA THR A 360 15.39 -9.90 3.89
C THR A 360 15.98 -8.49 3.75
N LYS A 361 15.38 -7.62 2.92
CA LYS A 361 15.81 -6.21 2.81
C LYS A 361 15.56 -5.43 4.11
N TYR A 362 14.42 -5.64 4.76
CA TYR A 362 14.15 -5.01 6.06
C TYR A 362 15.11 -5.50 7.14
N VAL A 363 15.38 -6.79 7.22
CA VAL A 363 16.39 -7.35 8.17
C VAL A 363 17.71 -6.66 7.97
N LYS A 364 18.25 -6.64 6.73
CA LYS A 364 19.51 -5.96 6.42
C LYS A 364 19.50 -4.49 6.87
N LEU A 365 18.39 -3.79 6.65
CA LEU A 365 18.26 -2.38 7.00
C LEU A 365 18.18 -2.15 8.52
N LEU A 366 17.53 -3.04 9.25
CA LEU A 366 17.31 -2.93 10.71
C LEU A 366 18.56 -3.33 11.51
N THR A 367 19.39 -4.24 10.98
CA THR A 367 20.59 -4.77 11.64
C THR A 367 21.91 -4.10 11.22
N ALA A 368 21.95 -3.41 10.05
CA ALA A 368 23.11 -2.61 9.63
C ALA A 368 23.18 -1.31 10.45
#